data_155695209116d88e7eb8e397e119b6e6
#
_entry.id   155695209116d88e7eb8e397e119b6e6
#
_cell.length_a   1.000
_cell.length_b   1.000
_cell.length_c   1.000
_cell.angle_alpha   90.00
_cell.angle_beta   90.00
_cell.angle_gamma   90.00
#
_symmetry.space_group_name_H-M   'P 1'
#
loop_
_entity.id
_entity.type
_entity.pdbx_description
1 polymer ?
#
loop_
_entity_poly.entity_id
_entity_poly.type
_entity_poly.pdbx_seq_one_letter_code
_entity_poly.pdbx_strand_id
1 'polypeptide(L)'
;MKAFLPALAVSALLAGAVSAKAQDAPPPGEDWVLTTIPERKATLAIAEFTSGITLAARCMDGDYDLFIAGLPPMTAPSTTRTLGLSVGEEEGKPTVWSAGENGETAFSRMPALVARRLAKGGALQITASGPDNRRYRYVMDINPSSTAIAQTLQACGRPLVDPRDSHTEGAGQDGLPPPFAWERQPRPDFPMQALNAGEGYATLTCVPQPDGRISDCQIEGEWPRRLGIGRAALRSIDRARMRRITPEEGPAPPFEYRVVAFTITFKVN
;
A
#
# COMPACT_ATOMS: atom_id res chain seq x y z
N MET A 1 68.02 -42.80 -6.24
CA MET A 1 66.71 -42.72 -5.58
C MET A 1 66.43 -41.26 -5.21
N LYS A 2 65.65 -40.56 -6.05
CA LYS A 2 65.27 -39.13 -5.82
C LYS A 2 63.84 -39.06 -5.32
N ALA A 3 63.63 -38.55 -4.11
CA ALA A 3 62.34 -38.35 -3.49
C ALA A 3 61.71 -37.04 -3.99
N PHE A 4 60.53 -37.10 -4.57
CA PHE A 4 59.73 -35.94 -4.90
C PHE A 4 58.74 -35.65 -3.72
N LEU A 5 58.80 -34.43 -3.18
CA LEU A 5 57.82 -33.90 -2.27
C LEU A 5 56.72 -33.18 -3.10
N PRO A 6 55.41 -33.36 -2.81
CA PRO A 6 54.36 -32.56 -3.39
C PRO A 6 54.15 -31.28 -2.59
N ALA A 7 54.09 -30.15 -3.30
CA ALA A 7 53.74 -28.86 -2.75
C ALA A 7 52.20 -28.78 -2.53
N LEU A 8 51.79 -28.54 -1.28
CA LEU A 8 50.40 -28.23 -0.91
C LEU A 8 50.10 -26.74 -1.21
N ALA A 9 49.26 -26.51 -2.18
CA ALA A 9 48.71 -25.18 -2.44
C ALA A 9 47.57 -24.89 -1.45
N VAL A 10 47.79 -23.95 -0.55
CA VAL A 10 46.77 -23.42 0.36
C VAL A 10 45.96 -22.34 -0.38
N SER A 11 44.75 -22.68 -0.79
CA SER A 11 43.80 -21.70 -1.35
C SER A 11 43.17 -20.91 -0.20
N ALA A 12 43.55 -19.65 -0.06
CA ALA A 12 42.91 -18.71 0.85
C ALA A 12 41.54 -18.28 0.31
N LEU A 13 40.47 -18.77 0.91
CA LEU A 13 39.12 -18.29 0.73
C LEU A 13 38.97 -16.89 1.37
N LEU A 14 39.00 -15.85 0.54
CA LEU A 14 38.59 -14.50 0.95
C LEU A 14 37.08 -14.48 1.21
N ALA A 15 36.71 -14.66 2.46
CA ALA A 15 35.35 -14.38 2.92
C ALA A 15 35.13 -12.86 2.88
N GLY A 16 34.48 -12.38 1.83
CA GLY A 16 34.03 -10.99 1.74
C GLY A 16 33.01 -10.71 2.83
N ALA A 17 33.39 -9.99 3.87
CA ALA A 17 32.49 -9.46 4.85
C ALA A 17 31.55 -8.45 4.16
N VAL A 18 30.28 -8.82 3.97
CA VAL A 18 29.22 -7.89 3.59
C VAL A 18 29.03 -6.97 4.81
N SER A 19 29.54 -5.75 4.74
CA SER A 19 29.26 -4.72 5.74
C SER A 19 27.78 -4.37 5.66
N ALA A 20 26.97 -4.95 6.53
CA ALA A 20 25.64 -4.42 6.83
C ALA A 20 25.86 -3.00 7.37
N LYS A 21 25.41 -1.97 6.65
CA LYS A 21 25.36 -0.61 7.20
C LYS A 21 24.48 -0.66 8.44
N ALA A 22 25.00 -0.16 9.56
CA ALA A 22 24.26 0.00 10.78
C ALA A 22 22.96 0.74 10.46
N GLN A 23 21.84 0.20 10.94
CA GLN A 23 20.57 0.91 10.95
C GLN A 23 20.77 2.16 11.80
N ASP A 24 20.63 3.33 11.18
CA ASP A 24 20.66 4.57 11.94
C ASP A 24 19.44 4.57 12.88
N ALA A 25 19.70 4.80 14.19
CA ALA A 25 18.63 4.94 15.16
C ALA A 25 17.69 6.07 14.71
N PRO A 26 16.37 5.94 14.95
CA PRO A 26 15.44 7.00 14.62
C PRO A 26 15.83 8.32 15.31
N PRO A 27 15.60 9.47 14.67
CA PRO A 27 15.79 10.77 15.30
C PRO A 27 15.02 10.84 16.63
N PRO A 28 15.49 11.61 17.62
CA PRO A 28 14.76 11.79 18.87
C PRO A 28 13.30 12.21 18.63
N GLY A 29 12.34 11.45 19.15
CA GLY A 29 10.91 11.71 18.96
C GLY A 29 10.30 11.13 17.67
N GLU A 30 11.02 10.29 16.92
CA GLU A 30 10.48 9.55 15.78
C GLU A 30 10.54 8.03 16.04
N ASP A 31 9.43 7.33 15.78
CA ASP A 31 9.34 5.86 15.97
C ASP A 31 9.82 5.09 14.73
N TRP A 32 10.10 5.78 13.63
CA TRP A 32 10.42 5.19 12.35
C TRP A 32 11.93 5.09 12.14
N VAL A 33 12.42 3.87 11.96
CA VAL A 33 13.79 3.59 11.53
C VAL A 33 13.86 3.64 10.01
N LEU A 34 14.69 4.55 9.47
CA LEU A 34 14.92 4.69 8.04
C LEU A 34 16.08 3.80 7.60
N THR A 35 15.88 3.04 6.53
CA THR A 35 16.90 2.18 5.92
C THR A 35 16.89 2.35 4.42
N THR A 36 18.08 2.48 3.81
CA THR A 36 18.25 2.50 2.35
C THR A 36 19.08 1.31 1.90
N ILE A 37 18.60 0.56 0.92
CA ILE A 37 19.25 -0.60 0.32
C ILE A 37 19.49 -0.29 -1.17
N PRO A 38 20.65 0.31 -1.53
CA PRO A 38 20.92 0.78 -2.90
C PRO A 38 20.84 -0.32 -3.95
N GLU A 39 21.32 -1.52 -3.63
CA GLU A 39 21.34 -2.68 -4.54
C GLU A 39 19.94 -3.12 -4.96
N ARG A 40 18.95 -2.84 -4.11
CA ARG A 40 17.53 -3.12 -4.37
C ARG A 40 16.75 -1.87 -4.74
N LYS A 41 17.40 -0.71 -4.89
CA LYS A 41 16.76 0.59 -5.08
C LYS A 41 15.60 0.79 -4.08
N ALA A 42 15.84 0.41 -2.83
CA ALA A 42 14.82 0.40 -1.79
C ALA A 42 15.13 1.42 -0.70
N THR A 43 14.10 2.15 -0.29
CA THR A 43 14.08 3.05 0.87
C THR A 43 12.91 2.62 1.74
N LEU A 44 13.18 2.27 3.00
CA LEU A 44 12.21 1.73 3.94
C LEU A 44 12.16 2.59 5.20
N ALA A 45 10.96 2.81 5.72
CA ALA A 45 10.70 3.34 7.05
C ALA A 45 9.92 2.27 7.83
N ILE A 46 10.43 1.85 8.97
CA ILE A 46 9.88 0.75 9.78
C ILE A 46 9.65 1.25 11.20
N ALA A 47 8.45 1.02 11.74
CA ALA A 47 8.13 1.22 13.15
C ALA A 47 7.67 -0.10 13.77
N GLU A 48 8.34 -0.52 14.85
CA GLU A 48 8.06 -1.77 15.57
C GLU A 48 7.46 -1.45 16.94
N PHE A 49 6.43 -2.18 17.33
CA PHE A 49 5.73 -1.99 18.58
C PHE A 49 5.82 -3.21 19.48
N THR A 50 5.79 -2.99 20.79
CA THR A 50 5.81 -4.06 21.81
C THR A 50 4.61 -5.00 21.70
N SER A 51 3.54 -4.59 21.03
CA SER A 51 2.39 -5.44 20.69
C SER A 51 2.69 -6.53 19.65
N GLY A 52 3.90 -6.53 19.05
CA GLY A 52 4.28 -7.40 17.94
C GLY A 52 3.85 -6.87 16.57
N ILE A 53 3.15 -5.74 16.52
CA ILE A 53 2.79 -5.07 15.26
C ILE A 53 4.01 -4.34 14.70
N THR A 54 4.22 -4.48 13.41
CA THR A 54 5.21 -3.72 12.63
C THR A 54 4.51 -2.97 11.52
N LEU A 55 4.78 -1.68 11.42
CA LEU A 55 4.39 -0.85 10.27
C LEU A 55 5.60 -0.66 9.37
N ALA A 56 5.42 -0.78 8.08
CA ALA A 56 6.50 -0.50 7.13
C ALA A 56 5.97 0.27 5.92
N ALA A 57 6.60 1.41 5.64
CA ALA A 57 6.46 2.16 4.40
C ALA A 57 7.70 1.94 3.55
N ARG A 58 7.52 1.68 2.26
CA ARG A 58 8.63 1.28 1.39
C ARG A 58 8.45 1.83 -0.02
N CYS A 59 9.52 2.43 -0.54
CA CYS A 59 9.72 2.57 -1.98
C CYS A 59 10.71 1.52 -2.44
N MET A 60 10.37 0.73 -3.43
CA MET A 60 11.27 -0.25 -4.04
C MET A 60 11.12 -0.23 -5.55
N ASP A 61 12.20 0.15 -6.26
CA ASP A 61 12.21 0.25 -7.72
C ASP A 61 11.11 1.15 -8.31
N GLY A 62 10.67 2.18 -7.59
CA GLY A 62 9.60 3.10 -7.99
C GLY A 62 8.20 2.68 -7.59
N ASP A 63 8.00 1.49 -7.01
CA ASP A 63 6.73 1.05 -6.46
C ASP A 63 6.65 1.39 -4.97
N TYR A 64 5.56 2.03 -4.57
CA TYR A 64 5.33 2.42 -3.18
C TYR A 64 4.42 1.44 -2.47
N ASP A 65 4.84 1.00 -1.28
CA ASP A 65 4.12 0.11 -0.39
C ASP A 65 3.93 0.71 0.99
N LEU A 66 2.84 0.32 1.60
CA LEU A 66 2.66 0.37 3.05
C LEU A 66 2.03 -0.94 3.50
N PHE A 67 2.60 -1.56 4.51
CA PHE A 67 2.05 -2.80 5.06
C PHE A 67 2.14 -2.86 6.57
N ILE A 68 1.29 -3.69 7.13
CA ILE A 68 1.22 -4.02 8.56
C ILE A 68 1.55 -5.51 8.67
N ALA A 69 2.52 -5.85 9.50
CA ALA A 69 2.89 -7.22 9.85
C ALA A 69 2.62 -7.51 11.34
N GLY A 70 2.66 -8.79 11.73
CA GLY A 70 2.35 -9.22 13.10
C GLY A 70 0.85 -9.28 13.41
N LEU A 71 0.02 -9.26 12.38
CA LEU A 71 -1.42 -9.43 12.53
C LEU A 71 -1.76 -10.90 12.89
N PRO A 72 -2.90 -11.16 13.55
CA PRO A 72 -3.32 -12.53 13.79
C PRO A 72 -3.50 -13.27 12.46
N PRO A 73 -3.19 -14.57 12.39
CA PRO A 73 -3.38 -15.35 11.16
C PRO A 73 -4.84 -15.31 10.72
N MET A 74 -5.07 -15.45 9.45
CA MET A 74 -6.42 -15.49 8.88
C MET A 74 -7.08 -16.84 9.15
N THR A 75 -8.39 -16.85 9.37
CA THR A 75 -9.18 -18.08 9.58
C THR A 75 -9.15 -19.00 8.37
N ALA A 76 -9.13 -18.44 7.17
CA ALA A 76 -9.02 -19.17 5.90
C ALA A 76 -8.13 -18.38 4.93
N PRO A 77 -7.40 -19.07 4.02
CA PRO A 77 -6.63 -18.41 2.99
C PRO A 77 -7.51 -17.50 2.14
N SER A 78 -7.06 -16.26 1.97
CA SER A 78 -7.69 -15.26 1.10
C SER A 78 -6.62 -14.28 0.60
N THR A 79 -6.82 -13.75 -0.60
CA THR A 79 -5.96 -12.70 -1.17
C THR A 79 -6.25 -11.32 -0.55
N THR A 80 -7.30 -11.23 0.28
CA THR A 80 -7.68 -9.98 0.95
C THR A 80 -8.07 -10.21 2.40
N ARG A 81 -7.93 -9.16 3.21
CA ARG A 81 -8.47 -9.09 4.57
C ARG A 81 -8.98 -7.68 4.87
N THR A 82 -9.95 -7.60 5.76
CA THR A 82 -10.49 -6.32 6.23
C THR A 82 -9.78 -5.91 7.51
N LEU A 83 -9.29 -4.67 7.53
CA LEU A 83 -8.75 -4.03 8.73
C LEU A 83 -9.52 -2.76 9.02
N GLY A 84 -9.73 -2.45 10.31
CA GLY A 84 -10.05 -1.10 10.74
C GLY A 84 -8.75 -0.39 11.08
N LEU A 85 -8.54 0.79 10.54
CA LEU A 85 -7.39 1.64 10.84
C LEU A 85 -7.88 3.04 11.18
N SER A 86 -7.49 3.56 12.35
CA SER A 86 -7.65 4.97 12.70
C SER A 86 -6.34 5.57 13.18
N VAL A 87 -6.11 6.83 12.86
CA VAL A 87 -4.92 7.60 13.26
C VAL A 87 -5.39 8.93 13.82
N GLY A 88 -4.93 9.29 15.03
CA GLY A 88 -5.37 10.48 15.73
C GLY A 88 -6.85 10.41 16.10
N GLU A 89 -7.58 11.47 15.80
CA GLU A 89 -9.02 11.59 16.08
C GLU A 89 -9.91 11.01 14.96
N GLU A 90 -9.32 10.48 13.88
CA GLU A 90 -10.09 9.93 12.76
C GLU A 90 -10.85 8.66 13.19
N GLU A 91 -12.13 8.54 12.82
CA GLU A 91 -12.88 7.32 13.03
C GLU A 91 -12.39 6.21 12.10
N GLY A 92 -11.99 5.08 12.70
CA GLY A 92 -11.51 3.92 11.94
C GLY A 92 -12.63 3.20 11.22
N LYS A 93 -12.67 3.34 9.89
CA LYS A 93 -13.60 2.58 9.04
C LYS A 93 -12.94 1.28 8.58
N PRO A 94 -13.71 0.18 8.47
CA PRO A 94 -13.23 -1.05 7.86
C PRO A 94 -12.79 -0.81 6.42
N THR A 95 -11.57 -1.22 6.08
CA THR A 95 -11.00 -1.09 4.75
C THR A 95 -10.44 -2.43 4.26
N VAL A 96 -10.43 -2.63 2.95
CA VAL A 96 -9.92 -3.86 2.32
C VAL A 96 -8.42 -3.70 2.05
N TRP A 97 -7.65 -4.68 2.51
CA TRP A 97 -6.21 -4.78 2.34
C TRP A 97 -5.87 -6.06 1.58
N SER A 98 -4.76 -6.07 0.87
CA SER A 98 -4.25 -7.30 0.26
C SER A 98 -3.52 -8.11 1.32
N ALA A 99 -3.86 -9.39 1.42
CA ALA A 99 -3.20 -10.30 2.36
C ALA A 99 -1.84 -10.74 1.81
N GLY A 100 -0.83 -10.79 2.70
CA GLY A 100 0.43 -11.45 2.39
C GLY A 100 0.28 -12.97 2.41
N GLU A 101 1.25 -13.68 1.82
CA GLU A 101 1.22 -15.14 1.70
C GLU A 101 1.14 -15.87 3.06
N ASN A 102 1.75 -15.29 4.09
CA ASN A 102 1.69 -15.84 5.46
C ASN A 102 0.36 -15.59 6.19
N GLY A 103 -0.55 -14.80 5.60
CA GLY A 103 -1.82 -14.41 6.24
C GLY A 103 -1.69 -13.46 7.44
N GLU A 104 -0.48 -13.13 7.88
CA GLU A 104 -0.19 -12.26 9.04
C GLU A 104 0.25 -10.84 8.64
N THR A 105 0.37 -10.62 7.33
CA THR A 105 0.74 -9.32 6.75
C THR A 105 -0.41 -8.80 5.90
N ALA A 106 -0.62 -7.49 5.93
CA ALA A 106 -1.61 -6.80 5.11
C ALA A 106 -0.97 -5.61 4.39
N PHE A 107 -1.15 -5.53 3.08
CA PHE A 107 -0.68 -4.44 2.24
C PHE A 107 -1.81 -3.47 1.94
N SER A 108 -1.55 -2.19 2.14
CA SER A 108 -2.52 -1.14 1.82
C SER A 108 -2.75 -1.07 0.31
N ARG A 109 -4.02 -0.91 -0.09
CA ARG A 109 -4.39 -0.62 -1.47
C ARG A 109 -4.22 0.87 -1.82
N MET A 110 -4.04 1.72 -0.80
CA MET A 110 -3.74 3.15 -0.95
C MET A 110 -2.53 3.53 -0.10
N PRO A 111 -1.35 2.99 -0.42
CA PRO A 111 -0.20 3.05 0.48
C PRO A 111 0.29 4.47 0.75
N ALA A 112 0.32 5.36 -0.25
CA ALA A 112 0.81 6.72 -0.05
C ALA A 112 -0.13 7.55 0.84
N LEU A 113 -1.45 7.43 0.67
CA LEU A 113 -2.43 8.11 1.53
C LEU A 113 -2.32 7.64 2.98
N VAL A 114 -2.23 6.33 3.21
CA VAL A 114 -2.10 5.77 4.56
C VAL A 114 -0.77 6.19 5.19
N ALA A 115 0.33 6.17 4.43
CA ALA A 115 1.63 6.63 4.91
C ALA A 115 1.59 8.12 5.34
N ARG A 116 0.97 9.00 4.55
CA ARG A 116 0.79 10.41 4.91
C ARG A 116 -0.06 10.62 6.17
N ARG A 117 -1.05 9.75 6.40
CA ARG A 117 -1.83 9.76 7.66
C ARG A 117 -0.96 9.34 8.85
N LEU A 118 -0.24 8.24 8.72
CA LEU A 118 0.67 7.76 9.77
C LEU A 118 1.79 8.76 10.08
N ALA A 119 2.27 9.51 9.07
CA ALA A 119 3.29 10.53 9.25
C ALA A 119 2.85 11.68 10.18
N LYS A 120 1.54 11.91 10.34
CA LYS A 120 1.02 12.92 11.27
C LYS A 120 1.17 12.51 12.74
N GLY A 121 1.34 11.21 13.00
CA GLY A 121 1.40 10.67 14.35
C GLY A 121 0.05 10.68 15.09
N GLY A 122 0.09 10.36 16.36
CA GLY A 122 -1.06 10.32 17.25
C GLY A 122 -1.46 8.90 17.67
N ALA A 123 -2.63 8.76 18.27
CA ALA A 123 -3.16 7.47 18.67
C ALA A 123 -3.47 6.62 17.42
N LEU A 124 -2.85 5.44 17.33
CA LEU A 124 -3.08 4.48 16.26
C LEU A 124 -3.89 3.31 16.80
N GLN A 125 -5.00 3.01 16.14
CA GLN A 125 -5.77 1.82 16.43
C GLN A 125 -5.89 0.95 15.19
N ILE A 126 -5.56 -0.34 15.35
CA ILE A 126 -5.73 -1.35 14.32
C ILE A 126 -6.70 -2.40 14.84
N THR A 127 -7.71 -2.76 14.03
CA THR A 127 -8.59 -3.89 14.32
C THR A 127 -8.52 -4.90 13.19
N ALA A 128 -8.43 -6.18 13.55
CA ALA A 128 -8.35 -7.29 12.62
C ALA A 128 -9.15 -8.49 13.12
N SER A 129 -9.71 -9.28 12.22
CA SER A 129 -10.23 -10.60 12.56
C SER A 129 -9.10 -11.64 12.50
N GLY A 130 -9.10 -12.55 13.45
CA GLY A 130 -8.20 -13.68 13.50
C GLY A 130 -8.95 -15.01 13.50
N PRO A 131 -8.31 -16.11 13.95
CA PRO A 131 -8.92 -17.42 14.04
C PRO A 131 -10.25 -17.38 14.80
N ASP A 132 -11.21 -18.21 14.39
CA ASP A 132 -12.56 -18.31 15.00
C ASP A 132 -13.35 -17.00 14.98
N ASN A 133 -13.07 -16.12 14.01
CA ASN A 133 -13.66 -14.79 13.91
C ASN A 133 -13.42 -13.88 15.13
N ARG A 134 -12.45 -14.23 15.98
CA ARG A 134 -12.07 -13.41 17.11
C ARG A 134 -11.53 -12.07 16.62
N ARG A 135 -12.07 -10.98 17.19
CA ARG A 135 -11.63 -9.63 16.88
C ARG A 135 -10.46 -9.23 17.78
N TYR A 136 -9.37 -8.83 17.16
CA TYR A 136 -8.18 -8.28 17.81
C TYR A 136 -8.17 -6.77 17.64
N ARG A 137 -7.76 -6.07 18.67
CA ARG A 137 -7.61 -4.62 18.70
C ARG A 137 -6.25 -4.28 19.27
N TYR A 138 -5.47 -3.56 18.50
CA TYR A 138 -4.17 -3.01 18.88
C TYR A 138 -4.32 -1.51 19.03
N VAL A 139 -3.84 -0.96 20.14
CA VAL A 139 -3.84 0.48 20.41
C VAL A 139 -2.42 0.87 20.80
N MET A 140 -1.87 1.83 20.10
CA MET A 140 -0.51 2.31 20.30
C MET A 140 -0.43 3.79 19.94
N ASP A 141 0.50 4.51 20.52
CA ASP A 141 0.82 5.87 20.10
C ASP A 141 1.99 5.84 19.12
N ILE A 142 1.93 6.66 18.10
CA ILE A 142 2.99 6.82 17.10
C ILE A 142 3.39 8.29 17.03
N ASN A 143 4.69 8.56 17.12
CA ASN A 143 5.19 9.91 16.97
C ASN A 143 5.12 10.38 15.51
N PRO A 144 4.96 11.69 15.26
CA PRO A 144 5.02 12.22 13.92
C PRO A 144 6.32 11.84 13.21
N SER A 145 6.23 11.48 11.93
CA SER A 145 7.38 11.22 11.08
C SER A 145 7.39 12.18 9.91
N SER A 146 8.22 13.21 9.99
CA SER A 146 8.47 14.14 8.87
C SER A 146 9.65 13.72 8.02
N THR A 147 10.53 12.86 8.51
CA THR A 147 11.78 12.48 7.86
C THR A 147 11.68 11.10 7.21
N ALA A 148 11.45 10.06 7.99
CA ALA A 148 11.52 8.68 7.48
C ALA A 148 10.44 8.39 6.43
N ILE A 149 9.17 8.70 6.72
CA ILE A 149 8.08 8.52 5.75
C ILE A 149 8.26 9.46 4.56
N ALA A 150 8.65 10.73 4.78
CA ALA A 150 8.88 11.67 3.70
C ALA A 150 9.92 11.17 2.69
N GLN A 151 11.03 10.60 3.17
CA GLN A 151 12.06 10.05 2.30
C GLN A 151 11.58 8.82 1.52
N THR A 152 10.76 7.95 2.11
CA THR A 152 10.18 6.82 1.37
C THR A 152 9.23 7.31 0.26
N LEU A 153 8.39 8.28 0.53
CA LEU A 153 7.49 8.90 -0.44
C LEU A 153 8.27 9.57 -1.56
N GLN A 154 9.26 10.39 -1.21
CA GLN A 154 10.10 11.11 -2.17
C GLN A 154 10.89 10.14 -3.09
N ALA A 155 11.41 9.05 -2.56
CA ALA A 155 12.10 8.04 -3.34
C ALA A 155 11.22 7.43 -4.46
N CYS A 156 9.91 7.41 -4.25
CA CYS A 156 8.90 6.99 -5.24
C CYS A 156 8.21 8.14 -5.98
N GLY A 157 8.74 9.37 -5.90
CA GLY A 157 8.16 10.55 -6.55
C GLY A 157 6.77 10.93 -6.01
N ARG A 158 6.44 10.54 -4.77
CA ARG A 158 5.18 10.87 -4.12
C ARG A 158 5.37 12.05 -3.15
N PRO A 159 4.46 13.04 -3.12
CA PRO A 159 4.55 14.15 -2.17
C PRO A 159 4.17 13.70 -0.75
N LEU A 160 4.77 14.34 0.27
CA LEU A 160 4.37 14.15 1.67
C LEU A 160 3.00 14.78 1.96
N VAL A 161 2.66 15.84 1.27
CA VAL A 161 1.35 16.49 1.35
C VAL A 161 0.69 16.41 -0.02
N ASP A 162 -0.46 15.77 -0.09
CA ASP A 162 -1.25 15.68 -1.32
C ASP A 162 -2.62 16.34 -1.06
N PRO A 163 -2.97 17.42 -1.75
CA PRO A 163 -4.25 18.10 -1.55
C PRO A 163 -5.45 17.20 -1.88
N ARG A 164 -5.27 16.14 -2.66
CA ARG A 164 -6.33 15.20 -3.00
C ARG A 164 -6.77 14.36 -1.79
N ASP A 165 -5.92 14.14 -0.80
CA ASP A 165 -6.20 13.29 0.36
C ASP A 165 -7.43 13.75 1.14
N SER A 166 -7.61 15.08 1.31
CA SER A 166 -8.76 15.67 2.04
C SER A 166 -10.10 15.51 1.31
N HIS A 167 -10.05 15.23 0.01
CA HIS A 167 -11.22 15.11 -0.86
C HIS A 167 -11.46 13.67 -1.33
N THR A 168 -10.61 12.71 -0.89
CA THR A 168 -10.70 11.32 -1.34
C THR A 168 -11.78 10.55 -0.58
N GLU A 169 -12.82 10.15 -1.31
CA GLU A 169 -13.93 9.32 -0.86
C GLU A 169 -13.71 7.86 -1.28
N GLY A 170 -14.16 6.90 -0.47
CA GLY A 170 -14.09 5.47 -0.80
C GLY A 170 -12.71 4.82 -0.62
N ALA A 171 -11.76 5.52 -0.01
CA ALA A 171 -10.43 4.98 0.23
C ALA A 171 -10.48 3.64 0.98
N GLY A 172 -9.89 2.60 0.38
CA GLY A 172 -9.83 1.25 0.97
C GLY A 172 -11.14 0.47 0.96
N GLN A 173 -12.17 0.92 0.23
CA GLN A 173 -13.39 0.17 -0.01
C GLN A 173 -13.35 -0.54 -1.37
N ASP A 174 -14.11 -1.63 -1.50
CA ASP A 174 -14.39 -2.22 -2.80
C ASP A 174 -15.59 -1.51 -3.45
N GLY A 175 -15.48 -1.18 -4.73
CA GLY A 175 -16.51 -0.48 -5.48
C GLY A 175 -16.47 1.04 -5.32
N LEU A 176 -17.53 1.68 -5.79
CA LEU A 176 -17.68 3.14 -5.67
C LEU A 176 -18.32 3.53 -4.34
N PRO A 177 -17.84 4.61 -3.71
CA PRO A 177 -18.50 5.13 -2.52
C PRO A 177 -19.86 5.78 -2.88
N PRO A 178 -20.84 5.73 -2.00
CA PRO A 178 -22.04 6.57 -2.15
C PRO A 178 -21.65 8.05 -2.26
N PRO A 179 -22.34 8.88 -3.06
CA PRO A 179 -23.58 8.57 -3.79
C PRO A 179 -23.34 8.08 -5.24
N PHE A 180 -22.20 7.51 -5.56
CA PHE A 180 -21.84 7.12 -6.92
C PHE A 180 -22.18 5.66 -7.23
N ALA A 181 -22.55 5.40 -8.48
CA ALA A 181 -22.65 4.06 -9.05
C ALA A 181 -22.13 4.08 -10.48
N TRP A 182 -21.75 2.89 -10.99
CA TRP A 182 -21.42 2.75 -12.37
C TRP A 182 -22.69 2.81 -13.25
N GLU A 183 -22.69 3.71 -14.22
CA GLU A 183 -23.57 3.64 -15.37
C GLU A 183 -22.97 2.67 -16.41
N ARG A 184 -21.64 2.80 -16.62
CA ARG A 184 -20.86 1.88 -17.44
C ARG A 184 -19.53 1.58 -16.72
N GLN A 185 -19.36 0.35 -16.28
CA GLN A 185 -18.16 -0.09 -15.56
C GLN A 185 -16.93 -0.08 -16.47
N PRO A 186 -15.73 0.24 -15.94
CA PRO A 186 -14.49 0.01 -16.65
C PRO A 186 -14.32 -1.49 -16.95
N ARG A 187 -13.87 -1.80 -18.16
CA ARG A 187 -13.58 -3.17 -18.61
C ARG A 187 -12.17 -3.22 -19.17
N PRO A 188 -11.18 -3.42 -18.31
CA PRO A 188 -9.80 -3.52 -18.75
C PRO A 188 -9.52 -4.88 -19.39
N ASP A 189 -8.66 -4.88 -20.40
CA ASP A 189 -8.06 -6.10 -20.89
C ASP A 189 -7.02 -6.59 -19.89
N PHE A 190 -6.99 -7.90 -19.63
CA PHE A 190 -5.98 -8.50 -18.75
C PHE A 190 -4.61 -8.43 -19.45
N PRO A 191 -3.59 -7.82 -18.82
CA PRO A 191 -2.27 -7.72 -19.44
C PRO A 191 -1.63 -9.08 -19.65
N MET A 192 -1.07 -9.32 -20.85
CA MET A 192 -0.41 -10.59 -21.18
C MET A 192 0.70 -10.96 -20.19
N GLN A 193 1.45 -9.96 -19.70
CA GLN A 193 2.53 -10.18 -18.72
C GLN A 193 2.02 -10.66 -17.36
N ALA A 194 0.75 -10.44 -17.04
CA ALA A 194 0.13 -10.81 -15.77
C ALA A 194 -0.68 -12.12 -15.82
N LEU A 195 -0.78 -12.77 -16.98
CA LEU A 195 -1.63 -13.97 -17.15
C LEU A 195 -1.29 -15.10 -16.17
N ASN A 196 0.00 -15.30 -15.88
CA ASN A 196 0.44 -16.34 -14.94
C ASN A 196 0.03 -16.08 -13.49
N ALA A 197 -0.35 -14.85 -13.16
CA ALA A 197 -0.83 -14.53 -11.81
C ALA A 197 -2.30 -14.94 -11.59
N GLY A 198 -3.06 -15.15 -12.67
CA GLY A 198 -4.46 -15.60 -12.63
C GLY A 198 -5.45 -14.52 -12.18
N GLU A 199 -5.03 -13.63 -11.31
CA GLU A 199 -5.82 -12.51 -10.80
C GLU A 199 -4.96 -11.28 -10.53
N GLY A 200 -5.60 -10.12 -10.33
CA GLY A 200 -4.92 -8.88 -10.00
C GLY A 200 -5.90 -7.77 -9.63
N TYR A 201 -5.36 -6.66 -9.16
CA TYR A 201 -6.16 -5.45 -8.92
C TYR A 201 -5.36 -4.19 -9.23
N ALA A 202 -6.09 -3.12 -9.52
CA ALA A 202 -5.58 -1.75 -9.49
C ALA A 202 -6.55 -0.86 -8.71
N THR A 203 -6.02 -0.11 -7.75
CA THR A 203 -6.75 0.94 -7.06
C THR A 203 -6.42 2.27 -7.70
N LEU A 204 -7.46 2.98 -8.11
CA LEU A 204 -7.37 4.28 -8.74
C LEU A 204 -8.04 5.33 -7.87
N THR A 205 -7.52 6.55 -7.92
CA THR A 205 -8.22 7.76 -7.50
C THR A 205 -8.47 8.63 -8.71
N CYS A 206 -9.71 9.08 -8.89
CA CYS A 206 -10.13 9.85 -10.07
C CYS A 206 -11.08 10.98 -9.68
N VAL A 207 -11.18 11.97 -10.54
CA VAL A 207 -12.14 13.07 -10.39
C VAL A 207 -13.38 12.79 -11.25
N PRO A 208 -14.57 12.59 -10.63
CA PRO A 208 -15.81 12.44 -11.40
C PRO A 208 -16.21 13.77 -12.03
N GLN A 209 -16.77 13.72 -13.25
CA GLN A 209 -17.22 14.89 -13.97
C GLN A 209 -18.76 14.97 -13.99
N PRO A 210 -19.36 16.18 -14.15
CA PRO A 210 -20.81 16.35 -14.16
C PRO A 210 -21.54 15.54 -15.24
N ASP A 211 -20.86 15.25 -16.36
CA ASP A 211 -21.36 14.45 -17.47
C ASP A 211 -21.18 12.94 -17.32
N GLY A 212 -20.77 12.51 -16.11
CA GLY A 212 -20.49 11.12 -15.78
C GLY A 212 -19.14 10.60 -16.26
N ARG A 213 -18.35 11.41 -16.94
CA ARG A 213 -16.96 11.06 -17.25
C ARG A 213 -16.10 11.03 -16.01
N ILE A 214 -14.93 10.47 -16.16
CA ILE A 214 -13.95 10.34 -15.09
C ILE A 214 -12.61 10.84 -15.64
N SER A 215 -11.95 11.70 -14.91
CA SER A 215 -10.69 12.32 -15.32
C SER A 215 -9.67 12.35 -14.19
N ASP A 216 -8.48 12.82 -14.50
CA ASP A 216 -7.38 13.01 -13.53
C ASP A 216 -7.15 11.79 -12.65
N CYS A 217 -7.07 10.62 -13.28
CA CYS A 217 -6.89 9.36 -12.58
C CYS A 217 -5.42 9.10 -12.26
N GLN A 218 -5.18 8.62 -11.03
CA GLN A 218 -3.88 8.19 -10.55
C GLN A 218 -3.96 6.73 -10.09
N ILE A 219 -2.89 5.97 -10.32
CA ILE A 219 -2.73 4.62 -9.76
C ILE A 219 -2.19 4.77 -8.34
N GLU A 220 -2.98 4.33 -7.36
CA GLU A 220 -2.59 4.33 -5.96
C GLU A 220 -1.86 3.05 -5.56
N GLY A 221 -2.32 1.93 -6.07
CA GLY A 221 -1.70 0.63 -5.87
C GLY A 221 -2.10 -0.35 -6.95
N GLU A 222 -1.24 -1.33 -7.22
CA GLU A 222 -1.53 -2.45 -8.13
C GLU A 222 -0.91 -3.75 -7.65
N TRP A 223 -1.53 -4.84 -8.00
CA TRP A 223 -0.98 -6.18 -7.83
C TRP A 223 -1.47 -7.10 -8.96
N PRO A 224 -0.62 -7.98 -9.52
CA PRO A 224 0.83 -8.02 -9.33
C PRO A 224 1.50 -6.76 -9.89
N ARG A 225 2.62 -6.41 -9.29
CA ARG A 225 3.33 -5.18 -9.63
C ARG A 225 4.08 -5.31 -10.94
N ARG A 226 4.20 -4.17 -11.65
CA ARG A 226 5.00 -4.03 -12.89
C ARG A 226 4.55 -4.93 -14.03
N LEU A 227 3.40 -5.56 -13.90
CA LEU A 227 2.82 -6.39 -14.95
C LEU A 227 1.74 -5.64 -15.75
N GLY A 228 1.66 -4.31 -15.57
CA GLY A 228 0.81 -3.44 -16.38
C GLY A 228 -0.67 -3.41 -15.98
N ILE A 229 -1.02 -3.96 -14.81
CA ILE A 229 -2.39 -4.00 -14.28
C ILE A 229 -2.93 -2.57 -14.12
N GLY A 230 -2.22 -1.68 -13.46
CA GLY A 230 -2.63 -0.28 -13.26
C GLY A 230 -2.81 0.47 -14.57
N ARG A 231 -1.90 0.29 -15.53
CA ARG A 231 -2.02 0.91 -16.86
C ARG A 231 -3.21 0.37 -17.64
N ALA A 232 -3.51 -0.93 -17.54
CA ALA A 232 -4.69 -1.51 -18.17
C ALA A 232 -5.98 -0.94 -17.56
N ALA A 233 -6.00 -0.80 -16.21
CA ALA A 233 -7.09 -0.14 -15.52
C ALA A 233 -7.29 1.30 -16.00
N LEU A 234 -6.24 2.13 -16.04
CA LEU A 234 -6.32 3.51 -16.53
C LEU A 234 -6.91 3.60 -17.95
N ARG A 235 -6.43 2.78 -18.88
CA ARG A 235 -6.97 2.80 -20.26
C ARG A 235 -8.45 2.45 -20.33
N SER A 236 -8.97 1.67 -19.40
CA SER A 236 -10.39 1.29 -19.39
C SER A 236 -11.31 2.42 -18.90
N ILE A 237 -10.76 3.43 -18.23
CA ILE A 237 -11.51 4.54 -17.64
C ILE A 237 -12.13 5.43 -18.73
N ASP A 238 -11.50 5.61 -19.86
CA ASP A 238 -12.01 6.47 -20.95
C ASP A 238 -13.44 6.12 -21.38
N ARG A 239 -13.78 4.82 -21.30
CA ARG A 239 -15.11 4.29 -21.66
C ARG A 239 -16.05 4.15 -20.46
N ALA A 240 -15.56 4.29 -19.24
CA ALA A 240 -16.37 4.20 -18.03
C ALA A 240 -17.26 5.43 -17.85
N ARG A 241 -18.38 5.26 -17.16
CA ARG A 241 -19.27 6.34 -16.76
C ARG A 241 -19.81 6.11 -15.38
N MET A 242 -19.80 7.17 -14.58
CA MET A 242 -20.42 7.21 -13.24
C MET A 242 -21.74 7.96 -13.30
N ARG A 243 -22.67 7.62 -12.41
CA ARG A 243 -23.90 8.37 -12.17
C ARG A 243 -24.12 8.53 -10.67
N ARG A 244 -24.83 9.54 -10.27
CA ARG A 244 -25.33 9.66 -8.90
C ARG A 244 -26.59 8.80 -8.73
N ILE A 245 -26.68 8.09 -7.62
CA ILE A 245 -27.85 7.23 -7.29
C ILE A 245 -28.75 7.85 -6.23
N THR A 246 -28.22 8.79 -5.44
CA THR A 246 -28.98 9.44 -4.36
C THR A 246 -28.82 10.95 -4.50
N PRO A 247 -29.92 11.74 -4.44
CA PRO A 247 -29.81 13.16 -4.21
C PRO A 247 -29.12 13.39 -2.85
N GLU A 248 -28.13 14.26 -2.81
CA GLU A 248 -27.57 14.70 -1.53
C GLU A 248 -28.56 15.65 -0.87
N GLU A 249 -28.73 15.53 0.44
CA GLU A 249 -29.43 16.55 1.22
C GLU A 249 -28.56 17.81 1.26
N GLY A 250 -29.08 18.89 0.70
CA GLY A 250 -28.37 20.17 0.58
C GLY A 250 -27.60 20.35 -0.74
N PRO A 251 -26.90 21.48 -0.89
CA PRO A 251 -26.11 21.76 -2.09
C PRO A 251 -24.94 20.78 -2.17
N ALA A 252 -24.93 19.96 -3.22
CA ALA A 252 -23.83 19.05 -3.49
C ALA A 252 -22.53 19.85 -3.71
N PRO A 253 -21.40 19.44 -3.11
CA PRO A 253 -20.11 20.05 -3.40
C PRO A 253 -19.80 19.94 -4.88
N PRO A 254 -19.09 20.93 -5.47
CA PRO A 254 -18.65 20.88 -6.86
C PRO A 254 -17.88 19.60 -7.15
N PHE A 255 -18.03 19.04 -8.35
CA PHE A 255 -17.35 17.80 -8.73
C PHE A 255 -15.83 17.93 -8.73
N GLU A 256 -15.31 19.09 -9.05
CA GLU A 256 -13.88 19.40 -9.09
C GLU A 256 -13.15 19.26 -7.73
N TYR A 257 -13.92 19.26 -6.63
CA TYR A 257 -13.39 19.05 -5.28
C TYR A 257 -13.61 17.62 -4.76
N ARG A 258 -14.01 16.69 -5.62
CA ARG A 258 -14.21 15.31 -5.23
C ARG A 258 -13.18 14.42 -5.90
N VAL A 259 -12.58 13.57 -5.12
CA VAL A 259 -11.71 12.48 -5.58
C VAL A 259 -12.35 11.18 -5.14
N VAL A 260 -12.63 10.30 -6.08
CA VAL A 260 -13.26 9.00 -5.80
C VAL A 260 -12.21 7.91 -5.95
N ALA A 261 -12.02 7.14 -4.86
CA ALA A 261 -11.17 5.95 -4.88
C ALA A 261 -12.01 4.70 -5.17
N PHE A 262 -11.51 3.81 -6.01
CA PHE A 262 -12.13 2.52 -6.30
C PHE A 262 -11.09 1.51 -6.79
N THR A 263 -11.43 0.23 -6.63
CA THR A 263 -10.57 -0.87 -7.06
C THR A 263 -11.19 -1.61 -8.24
N ILE A 264 -10.38 -1.82 -9.27
CA ILE A 264 -10.71 -2.67 -10.42
C ILE A 264 -10.01 -4.02 -10.21
N THR A 265 -10.79 -5.08 -10.15
CA THR A 265 -10.28 -6.46 -10.01
C THR A 265 -10.20 -7.13 -11.38
N PHE A 266 -9.12 -7.83 -11.61
CA PHE A 266 -8.84 -8.61 -12.81
C PHE A 266 -8.88 -10.10 -12.46
N LYS A 267 -9.53 -10.90 -13.31
CA LYS A 267 -9.51 -12.37 -13.22
C LYS A 267 -9.35 -12.95 -14.62
N VAL A 268 -8.50 -13.97 -14.75
CA VAL A 268 -8.42 -14.77 -15.97
C VAL A 268 -9.62 -15.71 -15.95
N ASN A 269 -10.44 -15.67 -16.98
CA ASN A 269 -11.59 -16.58 -17.18
C ASN A 269 -11.14 -17.88 -17.81
#